data_af5e39302f8d645d7153e288d7111d50
#
_entry.id   af5e39302f8d645d7153e288d7111d50
#
_cell.length_a   1.000
_cell.length_b   1.000
_cell.length_c   1.000
_cell.angle_alpha   90.00
_cell.angle_beta   90.00
_cell.angle_gamma   90.00
#
_symmetry.space_group_name_H-M   'P 1'
#
loop_
_entity.id
_entity.type
_entity.pdbx_description
1 polymer ?
#
loop_
_entity_poly.entity_id
_entity_poly.type
_entity_poly.pdbx_seq_one_letter_code
_entity_poly.pdbx_strand_id
1 'polypeptide(L)'
;MKNKVLYLTIITIMIFSSCSKELSSIADKTAEQISATYEIKKDVSYGTDAEQNMDIYLSKEAKSYGKNNYTIVFLHGGAYYLSDKTEEEKYIEPYIKKGLNVVNMNYRLKRGISLATSDLSNALNFLKQKNDAYNLNLNNIIVTGFSAGAQIATNVGLSQNNSSFPDKLNNGIEIKGIINFSGPVDDLDVIEKIFVDFDYELFSMAGKALFPSEGYEKKEVVSVYEPITYFDKNDPPIFLWHGGNDNQIPPETFEDFTKKFRDNKDFLSYIPNGKHSPTTEELEDAYSKIFMFLDDLKNK
;
A
#
# COMPACT_ATOMS: atom_id res chain seq x y z
N MET A 1 23.90 -36.80 38.97
CA MET A 1 23.65 -36.28 37.64
C MET A 1 22.18 -35.85 37.36
N LYS A 2 21.19 -36.35 38.11
CA LYS A 2 19.76 -36.00 37.89
C LYS A 2 19.35 -34.57 38.31
N ASN A 3 20.06 -33.97 39.29
CA ASN A 3 19.66 -32.63 39.79
C ASN A 3 20.16 -31.44 38.95
N LYS A 4 21.18 -31.62 38.11
CA LYS A 4 21.67 -30.53 37.24
C LYS A 4 20.78 -30.29 36.00
N VAL A 5 20.12 -31.33 35.52
CA VAL A 5 19.19 -31.24 34.34
C VAL A 5 17.90 -30.50 34.71
N LEU A 6 17.42 -30.69 35.94
CA LEU A 6 16.19 -30.04 36.41
C LEU A 6 16.38 -28.52 36.60
N TYR A 7 17.54 -28.04 37.04
CA TYR A 7 17.83 -26.63 37.17
C TYR A 7 17.95 -25.91 35.82
N LEU A 8 18.51 -26.58 34.79
CA LEU A 8 18.65 -26.00 33.46
C LEU A 8 17.29 -25.82 32.77
N THR A 9 16.39 -26.79 32.95
CA THR A 9 15.03 -26.73 32.38
C THR A 9 14.19 -25.62 33.02
N ILE A 10 14.31 -25.39 34.31
CA ILE A 10 13.59 -24.36 35.05
C ILE A 10 14.07 -22.95 34.61
N ILE A 11 15.39 -22.76 34.44
CA ILE A 11 15.98 -21.48 34.02
C ILE A 11 15.55 -21.16 32.56
N THR A 12 15.50 -22.15 31.66
CA THR A 12 15.08 -21.96 30.28
C THR A 12 13.58 -21.58 30.18
N ILE A 13 12.73 -22.19 31.01
CA ILE A 13 11.28 -21.86 31.05
C ILE A 13 11.08 -20.46 31.65
N MET A 14 11.86 -20.02 32.65
CA MET A 14 11.74 -18.66 33.17
C MET A 14 12.19 -17.58 32.18
N ILE A 15 13.20 -17.84 31.36
CA ILE A 15 13.67 -16.89 30.34
C ILE A 15 12.62 -16.71 29.23
N PHE A 16 12.00 -17.79 28.75
CA PHE A 16 10.93 -17.72 27.77
C PHE A 16 9.64 -17.05 28.32
N SER A 17 9.31 -17.30 29.58
CA SER A 17 8.14 -16.68 30.22
C SER A 17 8.38 -15.20 30.52
N SER A 18 9.58 -14.74 30.77
CA SER A 18 9.92 -13.33 30.96
C SER A 18 9.86 -12.58 29.62
N CYS A 19 10.45 -13.13 28.56
CA CYS A 19 10.47 -12.52 27.25
C CYS A 19 9.05 -12.39 26.64
N SER A 20 8.21 -13.40 26.82
CA SER A 20 6.81 -13.34 26.35
C SER A 20 5.98 -12.31 27.12
N LYS A 21 6.22 -12.13 28.42
CA LYS A 21 5.56 -11.10 29.24
C LYS A 21 6.00 -9.67 28.89
N GLU A 22 7.27 -9.46 28.58
CA GLU A 22 7.77 -8.15 28.13
C GLU A 22 7.23 -7.80 26.75
N LEU A 23 7.21 -8.72 25.80
CA LEU A 23 6.64 -8.52 24.48
C LEU A 23 5.13 -8.21 24.56
N SER A 24 4.36 -8.95 25.36
CA SER A 24 2.93 -8.66 25.55
C SER A 24 2.71 -7.29 26.21
N SER A 25 3.53 -6.90 27.19
CA SER A 25 3.42 -5.62 27.88
C SER A 25 3.76 -4.42 26.97
N ILE A 26 4.67 -4.59 26.01
CA ILE A 26 5.02 -3.59 25.02
C ILE A 26 3.88 -3.47 23.99
N ALA A 27 3.36 -4.58 23.50
CA ALA A 27 2.22 -4.61 22.58
C ALA A 27 0.96 -3.96 23.18
N ASP A 28 0.67 -4.29 24.45
CA ASP A 28 -0.48 -3.71 25.17
C ASP A 28 -0.32 -2.19 25.36
N LYS A 29 0.87 -1.69 25.70
CA LYS A 29 1.15 -0.26 25.81
C LYS A 29 1.01 0.46 24.47
N THR A 30 1.45 -0.16 23.38
CA THR A 30 1.31 0.41 22.04
C THR A 30 -0.16 0.47 21.62
N ALA A 31 -0.94 -0.56 21.88
CA ALA A 31 -2.38 -0.60 21.61
C ALA A 31 -3.13 0.45 22.44
N GLU A 32 -2.80 0.61 23.73
CA GLU A 32 -3.38 1.62 24.61
C GLU A 32 -3.05 3.05 24.10
N GLN A 33 -1.82 3.30 23.69
CA GLN A 33 -1.41 4.59 23.13
C GLN A 33 -2.14 4.90 21.83
N ILE A 34 -2.29 3.93 20.93
CA ILE A 34 -3.05 4.09 19.68
C ILE A 34 -4.50 4.39 20.01
N SER A 35 -5.16 3.67 20.91
CA SER A 35 -6.55 3.91 21.29
C SER A 35 -6.79 5.27 21.95
N ALA A 36 -5.78 5.82 22.64
CA ALA A 36 -5.83 7.16 23.21
C ALA A 36 -5.84 8.26 22.14
N THR A 37 -5.11 8.07 21.05
CA THR A 37 -4.89 9.07 19.99
C THR A 37 -5.74 8.88 18.75
N TYR A 38 -6.32 7.69 18.57
CA TYR A 38 -7.14 7.32 17.41
C TYR A 38 -8.53 6.83 17.81
N GLU A 39 -9.49 7.09 16.94
CA GLU A 39 -10.74 6.33 16.84
C GLU A 39 -10.57 5.34 15.67
N ILE A 40 -10.75 4.05 15.93
CA ILE A 40 -10.55 3.01 14.92
C ILE A 40 -11.90 2.39 14.55
N LYS A 41 -12.23 2.41 13.26
CA LYS A 41 -13.37 1.71 12.68
C LYS A 41 -12.85 0.50 11.93
N LYS A 42 -13.09 -0.69 12.45
CA LYS A 42 -12.66 -1.95 11.84
C LYS A 42 -13.72 -2.48 10.86
N ASP A 43 -13.25 -3.15 9.81
CA ASP A 43 -14.08 -3.90 8.85
C ASP A 43 -15.24 -3.09 8.24
N VAL A 44 -14.98 -1.83 7.93
CA VAL A 44 -15.97 -0.97 7.27
C VAL A 44 -16.16 -1.44 5.83
N SER A 45 -17.33 -2.00 5.52
CA SER A 45 -17.67 -2.42 4.16
C SER A 45 -17.86 -1.22 3.23
N TYR A 46 -17.17 -1.19 2.09
CA TYR A 46 -17.34 -0.19 1.04
C TYR A 46 -18.04 -0.73 -0.22
N GLY A 47 -18.37 -2.02 -0.22
CA GLY A 47 -19.06 -2.72 -1.29
C GLY A 47 -19.88 -3.91 -0.76
N THR A 48 -20.35 -4.75 -1.66
CA THR A 48 -21.20 -5.92 -1.32
C THR A 48 -20.42 -7.21 -1.17
N ASP A 49 -19.17 -7.24 -1.63
CA ASP A 49 -18.29 -8.41 -1.50
C ASP A 49 -17.64 -8.44 -0.11
N ALA A 50 -17.41 -9.63 0.43
CA ALA A 50 -16.77 -9.79 1.73
C ALA A 50 -15.33 -9.24 1.78
N GLU A 51 -14.62 -9.23 0.64
CA GLU A 51 -13.28 -8.67 0.52
C GLU A 51 -13.30 -7.14 0.38
N GLN A 52 -14.44 -6.51 0.12
CA GLN A 52 -14.59 -5.06 0.01
C GLN A 52 -14.78 -4.42 1.39
N ASN A 53 -13.75 -4.47 2.21
CA ASN A 53 -13.74 -3.87 3.55
C ASN A 53 -12.42 -3.14 3.84
N MET A 54 -12.46 -2.24 4.83
CA MET A 54 -11.29 -1.46 5.23
C MET A 54 -11.32 -1.12 6.72
N ASP A 55 -10.15 -0.86 7.28
CA ASP A 55 -9.99 -0.29 8.61
C ASP A 55 -9.67 1.19 8.49
N ILE A 56 -10.38 2.03 9.25
CA ILE A 56 -10.19 3.47 9.22
C ILE A 56 -9.65 3.92 10.58
N TYR A 57 -8.45 4.47 10.58
CA TYR A 57 -7.77 5.04 11.74
C TYR A 57 -7.94 6.56 11.70
N LEU A 58 -8.83 7.08 12.52
CA LEU A 58 -9.16 8.50 12.62
C LEU A 58 -8.32 9.16 13.71
N SER A 59 -7.32 9.91 13.32
CA SER A 59 -6.47 10.63 14.25
C SER A 59 -7.19 11.82 14.88
N LYS A 60 -7.19 11.90 16.21
CA LYS A 60 -7.73 13.04 16.96
C LYS A 60 -6.92 14.32 16.73
N GLU A 61 -5.68 14.19 16.25
CA GLU A 61 -4.75 15.28 16.01
C GLU A 61 -4.68 15.73 14.54
N ALA A 62 -5.27 14.99 13.61
CA ALA A 62 -5.11 15.22 12.16
C ALA A 62 -5.38 16.68 11.74
N LYS A 63 -6.37 17.33 12.34
CA LYS A 63 -6.71 18.74 12.02
C LYS A 63 -5.63 19.72 12.42
N SER A 64 -4.79 19.40 13.39
CA SER A 64 -3.70 20.27 13.84
C SER A 64 -2.58 20.39 12.80
N TYR A 65 -2.49 19.45 11.85
CA TYR A 65 -1.47 19.44 10.81
C TYR A 65 -1.75 20.41 9.65
N GLY A 66 -2.91 21.07 9.61
CA GLY A 66 -3.23 22.07 8.57
C GLY A 66 -3.11 21.48 7.16
N LYS A 67 -2.21 22.03 6.34
CA LYS A 67 -1.94 21.53 4.98
C LYS A 67 -1.32 20.13 4.94
N ASN A 68 -0.70 19.68 6.03
CA ASN A 68 -0.13 18.34 6.17
C ASN A 68 -1.15 17.33 6.72
N ASN A 69 -2.40 17.68 6.84
CA ASN A 69 -3.48 16.77 7.19
C ASN A 69 -3.80 15.86 5.99
N TYR A 70 -2.96 14.87 5.77
CA TYR A 70 -3.16 13.87 4.73
C TYR A 70 -4.07 12.73 5.22
N THR A 71 -4.84 12.18 4.29
CA THR A 71 -5.49 10.88 4.44
C THR A 71 -4.69 9.86 3.65
N ILE A 72 -4.02 8.96 4.35
CA ILE A 72 -3.23 7.88 3.75
C ILE A 72 -4.16 6.71 3.43
N VAL A 73 -4.14 6.22 2.20
CA VAL A 73 -4.90 5.03 1.80
C VAL A 73 -3.91 3.97 1.36
N PHE A 74 -3.82 2.88 2.13
CA PHE A 74 -2.87 1.80 1.93
C PHE A 74 -3.55 0.54 1.40
N LEU A 75 -2.91 -0.11 0.43
CA LEU A 75 -3.30 -1.38 -0.17
C LEU A 75 -2.19 -2.42 0.02
N HIS A 76 -2.56 -3.60 0.51
CA HIS A 76 -1.64 -4.71 0.73
C HIS A 76 -1.12 -5.32 -0.58
N GLY A 77 -0.01 -6.07 -0.50
CA GLY A 77 0.54 -6.85 -1.59
C GLY A 77 -0.17 -8.19 -1.79
N GLY A 78 0.55 -9.20 -2.29
CA GLY A 78 0.04 -10.56 -2.44
C GLY A 78 -0.34 -10.95 -3.85
N ALA A 79 0.27 -10.30 -4.86
CA ALA A 79 0.15 -10.65 -6.27
C ALA A 79 -1.30 -10.73 -6.78
N TYR A 80 -2.21 -9.92 -6.26
CA TYR A 80 -3.66 -9.90 -6.56
C TYR A 80 -4.37 -11.22 -6.21
N TYR A 81 -3.69 -12.10 -5.50
CA TYR A 81 -4.14 -13.49 -5.29
C TYR A 81 -4.33 -13.85 -3.83
N LEU A 82 -3.55 -13.28 -2.93
CA LEU A 82 -3.54 -13.58 -1.50
C LEU A 82 -3.24 -12.33 -0.65
N SER A 83 -3.15 -12.51 0.67
CA SER A 83 -2.94 -11.49 1.69
C SER A 83 -4.21 -10.79 2.16
N ASP A 84 -4.05 -9.96 3.15
CA ASP A 84 -5.11 -9.20 3.83
C ASP A 84 -4.52 -7.90 4.39
N LYS A 85 -5.37 -6.91 4.63
CA LYS A 85 -5.00 -5.61 5.20
C LYS A 85 -4.23 -5.69 6.52
N THR A 86 -4.38 -6.79 7.27
CA THR A 86 -3.72 -6.96 8.58
C THR A 86 -2.32 -7.56 8.49
N GLU A 87 -1.92 -8.13 7.34
CA GLU A 87 -0.63 -8.81 7.22
C GLU A 87 0.55 -7.86 6.98
N GLU A 88 0.29 -6.62 6.57
CA GLU A 88 1.32 -5.65 6.19
C GLU A 88 1.25 -4.33 6.98
N GLU A 89 0.80 -4.40 8.24
CA GLU A 89 0.66 -3.22 9.13
C GLU A 89 1.98 -2.43 9.31
N LYS A 90 3.13 -3.04 9.09
CA LYS A 90 4.44 -2.36 9.09
C LYS A 90 4.51 -1.15 8.15
N TYR A 91 3.72 -1.15 7.07
CA TYR A 91 3.66 -0.04 6.12
C TYR A 91 2.71 1.07 6.55
N ILE A 92 1.78 0.83 7.46
CA ILE A 92 0.88 1.89 7.95
C ILE A 92 1.32 2.45 9.31
N GLU A 93 2.05 1.67 10.10
CA GLU A 93 2.48 2.05 11.44
C GLU A 93 3.23 3.39 11.51
N PRO A 94 4.17 3.72 10.58
CA PRO A 94 4.85 5.02 10.62
C PRO A 94 3.90 6.20 10.40
N TYR A 95 2.87 6.07 9.57
CA TYR A 95 1.86 7.11 9.39
C TYR A 95 0.98 7.29 10.63
N ILE A 96 0.62 6.17 11.28
CA ILE A 96 -0.11 6.17 12.56
C ILE A 96 0.75 6.85 13.63
N LYS A 97 2.02 6.50 13.77
CA LYS A 97 2.96 7.16 14.69
C LYS A 97 3.12 8.66 14.41
N LYS A 98 2.98 9.07 13.16
CA LYS A 98 3.01 10.48 12.73
C LYS A 98 1.69 11.22 13.04
N GLY A 99 0.63 10.53 13.45
CA GLY A 99 -0.66 11.14 13.77
C GLY A 99 -1.55 11.42 12.55
N LEU A 100 -1.31 10.79 11.41
CA LEU A 100 -2.10 10.96 10.18
C LEU A 100 -3.33 10.06 10.18
N ASN A 101 -4.38 10.45 9.45
CA ASN A 101 -5.48 9.53 9.16
C ASN A 101 -5.01 8.43 8.21
N VAL A 102 -5.41 7.18 8.51
CA VAL A 102 -5.04 6.03 7.69
C VAL A 102 -6.28 5.20 7.36
N VAL A 103 -6.41 4.82 6.10
CA VAL A 103 -7.37 3.84 5.60
C VAL A 103 -6.56 2.65 5.11
N ASN A 104 -6.69 1.51 5.77
CA ASN A 104 -6.03 0.26 5.44
C ASN A 104 -7.06 -0.68 4.83
N MET A 105 -6.95 -0.99 3.53
CA MET A 105 -8.05 -1.61 2.81
C MET A 105 -7.69 -2.96 2.19
N ASN A 106 -8.67 -3.85 2.18
CA ASN A 106 -8.73 -5.03 1.34
C ASN A 106 -9.29 -4.68 -0.04
N TYR A 107 -9.01 -5.51 -1.02
CA TYR A 107 -9.59 -5.48 -2.36
C TYR A 107 -9.86 -6.90 -2.83
N ARG A 108 -10.71 -7.07 -3.84
CA ARG A 108 -11.09 -8.38 -4.35
C ARG A 108 -9.91 -9.11 -4.98
N LEU A 109 -9.63 -10.29 -4.48
CA LEU A 109 -8.54 -11.15 -4.93
C LEU A 109 -9.01 -12.17 -5.98
N LYS A 110 -8.10 -12.66 -6.82
CA LYS A 110 -8.33 -13.75 -7.80
C LYS A 110 -9.34 -13.41 -8.91
N ARG A 111 -9.70 -12.14 -9.10
CA ARG A 111 -10.75 -11.70 -10.03
C ARG A 111 -10.27 -10.70 -11.06
N GLY A 112 -8.96 -10.56 -11.23
CA GLY A 112 -8.33 -9.68 -12.21
C GLY A 112 -8.01 -8.28 -11.70
N ILE A 113 -7.08 -7.64 -12.39
CA ILE A 113 -6.56 -6.31 -12.03
C ILE A 113 -7.63 -5.21 -12.15
N SER A 114 -8.57 -5.36 -13.09
CA SER A 114 -9.65 -4.38 -13.28
C SER A 114 -10.51 -4.25 -12.03
N LEU A 115 -10.94 -5.38 -11.44
CA LEU A 115 -11.77 -5.36 -10.23
C LEU A 115 -10.99 -4.88 -9.01
N ALA A 116 -9.73 -5.30 -8.86
CA ALA A 116 -8.87 -4.83 -7.77
C ALA A 116 -8.62 -3.30 -7.85
N THR A 117 -8.43 -2.77 -9.05
CA THR A 117 -8.26 -1.32 -9.27
C THR A 117 -9.57 -0.55 -9.04
N SER A 118 -10.69 -1.07 -9.54
CA SER A 118 -12.03 -0.51 -9.26
C SER A 118 -12.32 -0.43 -7.77
N ASP A 119 -11.83 -1.37 -6.98
CA ASP A 119 -12.09 -1.39 -5.54
C ASP A 119 -11.46 -0.19 -4.82
N LEU A 120 -10.28 0.29 -5.21
CA LEU A 120 -9.74 1.54 -4.66
C LEU A 120 -10.61 2.74 -5.00
N SER A 121 -11.04 2.88 -6.25
CA SER A 121 -11.94 3.97 -6.66
C SER A 121 -13.29 3.90 -5.93
N ASN A 122 -13.84 2.70 -5.77
CA ASN A 122 -15.09 2.47 -5.03
C ASN A 122 -14.95 2.82 -3.55
N ALA A 123 -13.83 2.44 -2.90
CA ALA A 123 -13.55 2.76 -1.51
C ALA A 123 -13.44 4.29 -1.31
N LEU A 124 -12.70 4.99 -2.19
CA LEU A 124 -12.60 6.45 -2.14
C LEU A 124 -13.95 7.13 -2.34
N ASN A 125 -14.75 6.66 -3.30
CA ASN A 125 -16.10 7.18 -3.55
C ASN A 125 -17.05 6.90 -2.37
N PHE A 126 -16.96 5.73 -1.74
CA PHE A 126 -17.69 5.42 -0.52
C PHE A 126 -17.29 6.35 0.64
N LEU A 127 -15.98 6.55 0.86
CA LEU A 127 -15.49 7.48 1.87
C LEU A 127 -16.03 8.90 1.60
N LYS A 128 -16.08 9.34 0.36
CA LYS A 128 -16.66 10.64 0.00
C LYS A 128 -18.14 10.73 0.35
N GLN A 129 -18.91 9.69 0.03
CA GLN A 129 -20.35 9.65 0.34
C GLN A 129 -20.63 9.62 1.85
N LYS A 130 -19.75 9.01 2.63
CA LYS A 130 -19.91 8.83 4.09
C LYS A 130 -19.04 9.76 4.92
N ASN A 131 -18.42 10.78 4.32
CA ASN A 131 -17.41 11.59 5.00
C ASN A 131 -17.91 12.40 6.19
N ASP A 132 -19.20 12.66 6.28
CA ASP A 132 -19.80 13.28 7.47
C ASP A 132 -19.57 12.44 8.75
N ALA A 133 -19.45 11.10 8.60
CA ALA A 133 -19.18 10.19 9.68
C ALA A 133 -17.68 10.06 10.02
N TYR A 134 -16.78 10.30 9.04
CA TYR A 134 -15.35 10.06 9.22
C TYR A 134 -14.53 11.34 9.27
N ASN A 135 -15.01 12.41 8.64
CA ASN A 135 -14.36 13.73 8.61
C ASN A 135 -12.89 13.67 8.12
N LEU A 136 -12.63 12.82 7.10
CA LEU A 136 -11.35 12.69 6.44
C LEU A 136 -11.09 13.87 5.50
N ASN A 137 -9.82 14.23 5.31
CA ASN A 137 -9.44 15.21 4.30
C ASN A 137 -9.29 14.53 2.92
N LEU A 138 -10.38 14.47 2.17
CA LEU A 138 -10.43 13.79 0.87
C LEU A 138 -9.92 14.65 -0.30
N ASN A 139 -9.59 15.91 -0.05
CA ASN A 139 -8.87 16.76 -1.02
C ASN A 139 -7.34 16.69 -0.84
N ASN A 140 -6.86 15.82 0.03
CA ASN A 140 -5.45 15.69 0.38
C ASN A 140 -5.07 14.23 0.64
N ILE A 141 -5.35 13.37 -0.34
CA ILE A 141 -5.13 11.92 -0.25
C ILE A 141 -3.74 11.57 -0.72
N ILE A 142 -3.09 10.68 0.02
CA ILE A 142 -1.90 9.95 -0.43
C ILE A 142 -2.31 8.50 -0.61
N VAL A 143 -2.22 8.00 -1.83
CA VAL A 143 -2.39 6.56 -2.10
C VAL A 143 -1.06 5.85 -2.02
N THR A 144 -1.03 4.72 -1.35
CA THR A 144 0.20 3.95 -1.16
C THR A 144 -0.10 2.46 -1.10
N GLY A 145 0.90 1.65 -1.31
CA GLY A 145 0.76 0.21 -1.20
C GLY A 145 2.09 -0.51 -1.34
N PHE A 146 2.03 -1.81 -1.20
CA PHE A 146 3.15 -2.71 -1.41
C PHE A 146 2.86 -3.66 -2.57
N SER A 147 3.85 -3.93 -3.45
CA SER A 147 3.74 -4.89 -4.54
C SER A 147 2.47 -4.66 -5.40
N ALA A 148 1.59 -5.63 -5.51
CA ALA A 148 0.32 -5.50 -6.23
C ALA A 148 -0.53 -4.30 -5.78
N GLY A 149 -0.62 -4.06 -4.46
CA GLY A 149 -1.32 -2.90 -3.92
C GLY A 149 -0.70 -1.56 -4.32
N ALA A 150 0.63 -1.51 -4.46
CA ALA A 150 1.33 -0.32 -4.94
C ALA A 150 1.06 -0.05 -6.42
N GLN A 151 0.94 -1.09 -7.24
CA GLN A 151 0.52 -0.94 -8.64
C GLN A 151 -0.90 -0.37 -8.72
N ILE A 152 -1.86 -0.91 -7.97
CA ILE A 152 -3.25 -0.42 -7.92
C ILE A 152 -3.28 1.06 -7.50
N ALA A 153 -2.58 1.40 -6.41
CA ALA A 153 -2.48 2.78 -5.92
C ALA A 153 -1.90 3.73 -6.97
N THR A 154 -0.83 3.31 -7.66
CA THR A 154 -0.19 4.11 -8.71
C THR A 154 -1.13 4.30 -9.90
N ASN A 155 -1.81 3.25 -10.35
CA ASN A 155 -2.73 3.32 -11.47
C ASN A 155 -3.88 4.32 -11.22
N VAL A 156 -4.58 4.21 -10.08
CA VAL A 156 -5.69 5.12 -9.74
C VAL A 156 -5.17 6.55 -9.52
N GLY A 157 -4.00 6.71 -8.88
CA GLY A 157 -3.40 8.02 -8.66
C GLY A 157 -3.09 8.77 -9.94
N LEU A 158 -2.53 8.09 -10.95
CA LEU A 158 -2.19 8.68 -12.26
C LEU A 158 -3.42 8.89 -13.14
N SER A 159 -4.42 8.03 -13.03
CA SER A 159 -5.61 8.08 -13.89
C SER A 159 -6.74 8.97 -13.37
N GLN A 160 -6.62 9.57 -12.17
CA GLN A 160 -7.68 10.35 -11.53
C GLN A 160 -8.28 11.46 -12.41
N ASN A 161 -7.46 12.07 -13.26
CA ASN A 161 -7.88 13.15 -14.18
C ASN A 161 -8.09 12.68 -15.62
N ASN A 162 -7.90 11.39 -15.91
CA ASN A 162 -8.03 10.86 -17.25
C ASN A 162 -9.48 10.49 -17.56
N SER A 163 -10.07 11.14 -18.58
CA SER A 163 -11.47 10.92 -18.95
C SER A 163 -11.76 9.54 -19.53
N SER A 164 -10.76 8.83 -20.04
CA SER A 164 -10.90 7.47 -20.58
C SER A 164 -10.81 6.36 -19.54
N PHE A 165 -10.27 6.66 -18.34
CA PHE A 165 -10.21 5.67 -17.28
C PHE A 165 -11.63 5.31 -16.80
N PRO A 166 -11.99 4.01 -16.68
CA PRO A 166 -13.37 3.61 -16.41
C PRO A 166 -13.84 3.96 -14.98
N ASP A 167 -12.95 3.84 -14.00
CA ASP A 167 -13.28 3.96 -12.59
C ASP A 167 -13.10 5.39 -12.07
N LYS A 168 -14.14 6.22 -12.23
CA LYS A 168 -14.07 7.64 -11.89
C LYS A 168 -14.11 7.90 -10.40
N LEU A 169 -13.33 8.87 -9.97
CA LEU A 169 -13.46 9.45 -8.65
C LEU A 169 -14.54 10.54 -8.61
N ASN A 170 -15.28 10.59 -7.53
CA ASN A 170 -16.30 11.63 -7.32
C ASN A 170 -15.64 13.00 -7.11
N ASN A 171 -16.35 14.07 -7.50
CA ASN A 171 -15.91 15.43 -7.27
C ASN A 171 -15.58 15.70 -5.79
N GLY A 172 -14.46 16.37 -5.56
CA GLY A 172 -13.97 16.66 -4.22
C GLY A 172 -13.19 15.50 -3.57
N ILE A 173 -12.70 14.59 -4.39
CA ILE A 173 -11.64 13.64 -4.08
C ILE A 173 -10.41 14.09 -4.86
N GLU A 174 -9.27 14.25 -4.18
CA GLU A 174 -8.03 14.65 -4.85
C GLU A 174 -6.85 13.86 -4.27
N ILE A 175 -6.18 13.10 -5.12
CA ILE A 175 -4.94 12.41 -4.79
C ILE A 175 -3.79 13.39 -5.01
N LYS A 176 -3.06 13.70 -3.94
CA LYS A 176 -1.95 14.67 -3.93
C LYS A 176 -0.58 14.05 -4.06
N GLY A 177 -0.46 12.76 -3.80
CA GLY A 177 0.81 12.04 -3.93
C GLY A 177 0.60 10.54 -3.99
N ILE A 178 1.56 9.87 -4.57
CA ILE A 178 1.59 8.42 -4.75
C ILE A 178 2.87 7.90 -4.09
N ILE A 179 2.76 6.86 -3.26
CA ILE A 179 3.92 6.18 -2.69
C ILE A 179 3.84 4.71 -3.09
N ASN A 180 4.83 4.26 -3.84
CA ASN A 180 4.89 2.92 -4.39
C ASN A 180 6.05 2.16 -3.75
N PHE A 181 5.75 1.06 -3.04
CA PHE A 181 6.74 0.13 -2.55
C PHE A 181 6.75 -1.13 -3.44
N SER A 182 7.77 -1.27 -4.28
CA SER A 182 8.01 -2.45 -5.15
C SER A 182 6.81 -2.85 -6.03
N GLY A 183 5.93 -1.92 -6.38
CA GLY A 183 4.83 -2.20 -7.29
C GLY A 183 5.27 -2.04 -8.74
N PRO A 184 4.86 -2.95 -9.64
CA PRO A 184 5.16 -2.81 -11.06
C PRO A 184 4.39 -1.64 -11.67
N VAL A 185 5.00 -0.89 -12.56
CA VAL A 185 4.41 0.35 -13.11
C VAL A 185 4.58 0.48 -14.63
N ASP A 186 5.40 -0.37 -15.23
CA ASP A 186 5.60 -0.43 -16.68
C ASP A 186 4.58 -1.39 -17.33
N ASP A 187 4.92 -1.90 -18.50
CA ASP A 187 4.10 -2.80 -19.30
C ASP A 187 3.63 -4.04 -18.55
N LEU A 188 2.33 -4.20 -18.40
CA LEU A 188 1.72 -5.35 -17.71
C LEU A 188 1.92 -6.68 -18.46
N ASP A 189 2.16 -6.66 -19.78
CA ASP A 189 2.47 -7.88 -20.54
C ASP A 189 3.84 -8.44 -20.10
N VAL A 190 4.79 -7.57 -19.77
CA VAL A 190 6.08 -7.99 -19.18
C VAL A 190 5.87 -8.62 -17.81
N ILE A 191 5.03 -8.03 -16.98
CA ILE A 191 4.70 -8.53 -15.65
C ILE A 191 4.00 -9.88 -15.73
N GLU A 192 3.02 -10.02 -16.62
CA GLU A 192 2.32 -11.29 -16.81
C GLU A 192 3.30 -12.39 -17.21
N LYS A 193 4.18 -12.10 -18.18
CA LYS A 193 5.18 -13.05 -18.65
C LYS A 193 6.12 -13.46 -17.51
N ILE A 194 6.61 -12.50 -16.73
CA ILE A 194 7.45 -12.77 -15.56
C ILE A 194 6.72 -13.70 -14.58
N PHE A 195 5.46 -13.46 -14.27
CA PHE A 195 4.69 -14.28 -13.34
C PHE A 195 4.39 -15.68 -13.90
N VAL A 196 4.08 -15.81 -15.19
CA VAL A 196 3.80 -17.10 -15.83
C VAL A 196 5.06 -17.95 -15.97
N ASP A 197 6.19 -17.32 -16.31
CA ASP A 197 7.47 -18.00 -16.53
C ASP A 197 8.22 -18.27 -15.20
N PHE A 198 7.77 -17.72 -14.09
CA PHE A 198 8.40 -17.92 -12.78
C PHE A 198 8.16 -19.37 -12.31
N ASP A 199 9.24 -20.07 -11.98
CA ASP A 199 9.21 -21.50 -11.54
C ASP A 199 8.69 -21.64 -10.09
N TYR A 200 7.59 -20.95 -9.81
CA TYR A 200 6.88 -21.01 -8.53
C TYR A 200 5.38 -20.98 -8.77
N GLU A 201 4.70 -22.04 -8.40
CA GLU A 201 3.29 -22.28 -8.71
C GLU A 201 2.38 -21.10 -8.32
N LEU A 202 2.63 -20.46 -7.18
CA LEU A 202 1.85 -19.32 -6.70
C LEU A 202 1.91 -18.13 -7.68
N PHE A 203 3.09 -17.80 -8.21
CA PHE A 203 3.22 -16.69 -9.17
C PHE A 203 2.59 -17.03 -10.52
N SER A 204 2.70 -18.28 -10.97
CA SER A 204 1.98 -18.73 -12.16
C SER A 204 0.46 -18.61 -12.00
N MET A 205 -0.06 -18.95 -10.81
CA MET A 205 -1.48 -18.78 -10.51
C MET A 205 -1.88 -17.30 -10.44
N ALA A 206 -1.05 -16.46 -9.85
CA ALA A 206 -1.26 -15.02 -9.79
C ALA A 206 -1.25 -14.37 -11.18
N GLY A 207 -0.31 -14.76 -12.06
CA GLY A 207 -0.30 -14.30 -13.44
C GLY A 207 -1.57 -14.67 -14.21
N LYS A 208 -2.09 -15.87 -13.99
CA LYS A 208 -3.38 -16.31 -14.56
C LYS A 208 -4.58 -15.54 -13.96
N ALA A 209 -4.51 -15.12 -12.70
CA ALA A 209 -5.55 -14.37 -12.02
C ALA A 209 -5.50 -12.87 -12.32
N LEU A 210 -4.39 -12.35 -12.87
CA LEU A 210 -4.21 -10.92 -13.13
C LEU A 210 -5.16 -10.39 -14.22
N PHE A 211 -5.41 -11.17 -15.24
CA PHE A 211 -6.14 -10.75 -16.45
C PHE A 211 -7.58 -11.27 -16.62
N PRO A 212 -8.17 -12.15 -15.80
CA PRO A 212 -9.57 -12.46 -15.93
C PRO A 212 -10.39 -11.25 -15.52
N SER A 213 -10.87 -10.49 -16.50
CA SER A 213 -11.77 -9.37 -16.28
C SER A 213 -13.05 -9.61 -17.03
N GLU A 214 -14.18 -9.52 -16.33
CA GLU A 214 -15.49 -9.62 -16.97
C GLU A 214 -15.68 -8.47 -17.99
N GLY A 215 -15.87 -8.84 -19.25
CA GLY A 215 -16.18 -7.88 -20.33
C GLY A 215 -14.98 -7.28 -21.06
N TYR A 216 -13.75 -7.65 -20.71
CA TYR A 216 -12.53 -7.19 -21.39
C TYR A 216 -11.75 -8.35 -21.98
N GLU A 217 -11.25 -8.17 -23.21
CA GLU A 217 -10.17 -9.00 -23.70
C GLU A 217 -8.83 -8.57 -23.05
N LYS A 218 -7.86 -9.52 -22.97
CA LYS A 218 -6.58 -9.29 -22.32
C LYS A 218 -5.87 -8.01 -22.75
N LYS A 219 -5.80 -7.73 -24.06
CA LYS A 219 -5.16 -6.54 -24.63
C LYS A 219 -5.81 -5.24 -24.16
N GLU A 220 -7.13 -5.20 -24.06
CA GLU A 220 -7.87 -4.03 -23.59
C GLU A 220 -7.65 -3.80 -22.11
N VAL A 221 -7.60 -4.87 -21.32
CA VAL A 221 -7.30 -4.80 -19.88
C VAL A 221 -5.91 -4.24 -19.65
N VAL A 222 -4.90 -4.75 -20.35
CA VAL A 222 -3.51 -4.29 -20.24
C VAL A 222 -3.43 -2.78 -20.48
N SER A 223 -3.95 -2.30 -21.61
CA SER A 223 -3.86 -0.88 -21.97
C SER A 223 -4.57 0.07 -21.00
N VAL A 224 -5.61 -0.42 -20.31
CA VAL A 224 -6.41 0.40 -19.37
C VAL A 224 -5.78 0.46 -17.97
N TYR A 225 -5.05 -0.60 -17.57
CA TYR A 225 -4.54 -0.71 -16.21
C TYR A 225 -3.02 -0.64 -16.09
N GLU A 226 -2.33 -0.15 -17.14
CA GLU A 226 -0.90 0.15 -17.12
C GLU A 226 -0.63 1.54 -16.55
N PRO A 227 0.04 1.67 -15.39
CA PRO A 227 0.36 2.98 -14.81
C PRO A 227 1.13 3.89 -15.77
N ILE A 228 2.09 3.35 -16.52
CA ILE A 228 2.92 4.12 -17.47
C ILE A 228 2.11 4.81 -18.57
N THR A 229 0.93 4.25 -18.93
CA THR A 229 0.03 4.78 -19.96
C THR A 229 -0.56 6.12 -19.54
N TYR A 230 -0.79 6.33 -18.23
CA TYR A 230 -1.43 7.52 -17.70
C TYR A 230 -0.46 8.58 -17.23
N PHE A 231 0.83 8.27 -17.11
CA PHE A 231 1.81 9.15 -16.51
C PHE A 231 2.08 10.40 -17.35
N ASP A 232 1.69 11.56 -16.85
CA ASP A 232 1.89 12.87 -17.49
C ASP A 232 2.44 13.94 -16.52
N LYS A 233 2.69 15.15 -17.06
CA LYS A 233 3.27 16.27 -16.31
C LYS A 233 2.36 16.82 -15.21
N ASN A 234 1.04 16.61 -15.29
CA ASN A 234 0.05 17.18 -14.37
C ASN A 234 -0.28 16.23 -13.21
N ASP A 235 0.16 14.98 -13.32
CA ASP A 235 -0.11 13.97 -12.31
C ASP A 235 0.47 14.33 -10.93
N PRO A 236 -0.07 13.77 -9.85
CA PRO A 236 0.51 13.91 -8.53
C PRO A 236 1.97 13.44 -8.51
N PRO A 237 2.81 14.00 -7.65
CA PRO A 237 4.16 13.50 -7.41
C PRO A 237 4.18 12.07 -6.93
N ILE A 238 5.26 11.34 -7.31
CA ILE A 238 5.45 9.94 -6.99
C ILE A 238 6.72 9.76 -6.17
N PHE A 239 6.63 8.97 -5.11
CA PHE A 239 7.75 8.37 -4.42
C PHE A 239 7.74 6.86 -4.71
N LEU A 240 8.79 6.37 -5.38
CA LEU A 240 8.95 4.95 -5.70
C LEU A 240 10.15 4.38 -4.95
N TRP A 241 9.91 3.36 -4.11
CA TRP A 241 10.95 2.55 -3.48
C TRP A 241 11.09 1.23 -4.22
N HIS A 242 12.32 0.82 -4.54
CA HIS A 242 12.54 -0.46 -5.21
C HIS A 242 13.90 -1.09 -4.86
N GLY A 243 13.92 -2.41 -4.67
CA GLY A 243 15.12 -3.19 -4.46
C GLY A 243 15.73 -3.70 -5.77
N GLY A 244 17.03 -3.49 -5.98
CA GLY A 244 17.73 -3.91 -7.22
C GLY A 244 17.89 -5.42 -7.38
N ASN A 245 17.80 -6.18 -6.28
CA ASN A 245 17.78 -7.65 -6.28
C ASN A 245 16.35 -8.19 -6.06
N ASP A 246 15.34 -7.43 -6.45
CA ASP A 246 13.96 -7.90 -6.45
C ASP A 246 13.78 -8.93 -7.58
N ASN A 247 13.57 -10.19 -7.20
CA ASN A 247 13.34 -11.29 -8.13
C ASN A 247 11.87 -11.59 -8.41
N GLN A 248 10.95 -10.85 -7.77
CA GLN A 248 9.52 -10.95 -8.00
C GLN A 248 9.04 -9.85 -8.94
N ILE A 249 9.52 -8.64 -8.72
CA ILE A 249 9.23 -7.45 -9.53
C ILE A 249 10.59 -6.85 -9.94
N PRO A 250 11.23 -7.40 -10.99
CA PRO A 250 12.57 -6.98 -11.37
C PRO A 250 12.59 -5.58 -11.97
N PRO A 251 13.77 -4.93 -12.07
CA PRO A 251 13.93 -3.54 -12.53
C PRO A 251 13.25 -3.23 -13.86
N GLU A 252 13.16 -4.18 -14.77
CA GLU A 252 12.49 -4.05 -16.06
C GLU A 252 11.02 -3.62 -15.96
N THR A 253 10.41 -3.84 -14.80
CA THR A 253 8.99 -3.51 -14.54
C THR A 253 8.76 -2.06 -14.12
N PHE A 254 9.82 -1.25 -14.02
CA PHE A 254 9.74 0.17 -13.63
C PHE A 254 10.77 1.08 -14.33
N GLU A 255 11.72 0.54 -15.09
CA GLU A 255 12.81 1.34 -15.67
C GLU A 255 12.31 2.38 -16.68
N ASP A 256 11.39 2.03 -17.57
CA ASP A 256 10.84 2.97 -18.56
C ASP A 256 9.93 4.01 -17.90
N PHE A 257 9.24 3.64 -16.85
CA PHE A 257 8.46 4.56 -16.05
C PHE A 257 9.34 5.61 -15.36
N THR A 258 10.44 5.18 -14.74
CA THR A 258 11.34 6.11 -14.03
C THR A 258 12.11 7.06 -14.97
N LYS A 259 12.32 6.70 -16.24
CA LYS A 259 12.85 7.61 -17.26
C LYS A 259 11.92 8.81 -17.54
N LYS A 260 10.64 8.69 -17.20
CA LYS A 260 9.65 9.78 -17.31
C LYS A 260 9.57 10.64 -16.04
N PHE A 261 10.31 10.34 -14.99
CA PHE A 261 10.28 11.10 -13.73
C PHE A 261 10.62 12.56 -13.96
N ARG A 262 9.89 13.41 -13.27
CA ARG A 262 9.98 14.87 -13.36
C ARG A 262 10.93 15.38 -12.28
N ASP A 263 11.91 16.18 -12.69
CA ASP A 263 12.89 16.77 -11.79
C ASP A 263 12.20 17.53 -10.64
N ASN A 264 12.69 17.34 -9.42
CA ASN A 264 12.17 17.94 -8.19
C ASN A 264 10.69 17.65 -7.88
N LYS A 265 10.08 16.69 -8.55
CA LYS A 265 8.70 16.31 -8.32
C LYS A 265 8.57 14.83 -7.96
N ASP A 266 9.27 13.96 -8.68
CA ASP A 266 9.22 12.50 -8.50
C ASP A 266 10.52 11.98 -7.90
N PHE A 267 10.45 10.96 -7.06
CA PHE A 267 11.58 10.41 -6.32
C PHE A 267 11.71 8.91 -6.49
N LEU A 268 12.92 8.46 -6.84
CA LEU A 268 13.28 7.05 -6.83
C LEU A 268 14.21 6.77 -5.63
N SER A 269 13.77 5.92 -4.71
CA SER A 269 14.60 5.34 -3.65
C SER A 269 15.01 3.93 -4.07
N TYR A 270 16.07 3.83 -4.86
CA TYR A 270 16.59 2.57 -5.36
C TYR A 270 17.65 2.01 -4.42
N ILE A 271 17.48 0.76 -4.00
CA ILE A 271 18.43 0.04 -3.12
C ILE A 271 19.10 -1.07 -3.93
N PRO A 272 20.38 -0.91 -4.38
CA PRO A 272 21.01 -1.82 -5.33
C PRO A 272 20.99 -3.31 -4.95
N ASN A 273 21.10 -3.61 -3.65
CA ASN A 273 21.07 -4.98 -3.11
C ASN A 273 19.75 -5.30 -2.38
N GLY A 274 18.79 -4.39 -2.38
CA GLY A 274 17.47 -4.56 -1.77
C GLY A 274 16.68 -5.67 -2.46
N LYS A 275 15.83 -6.33 -1.69
CA LYS A 275 14.92 -7.36 -2.17
C LYS A 275 13.52 -6.79 -2.39
N HIS A 276 12.55 -7.64 -2.73
CA HIS A 276 11.15 -7.27 -2.93
C HIS A 276 10.57 -6.53 -1.71
N SER A 277 10.73 -7.08 -0.52
CA SER A 277 10.33 -6.40 0.73
C SER A 277 11.52 -5.70 1.35
N PRO A 278 11.38 -4.42 1.76
CA PRO A 278 12.44 -3.73 2.51
C PRO A 278 12.69 -4.41 3.86
N THR A 279 13.95 -4.40 4.28
CA THR A 279 14.34 -4.68 5.66
C THR A 279 13.82 -3.57 6.59
N THR A 280 13.89 -3.78 7.90
CA THR A 280 13.49 -2.75 8.88
C THR A 280 14.27 -1.44 8.68
N GLU A 281 15.58 -1.53 8.49
CA GLU A 281 16.47 -0.36 8.30
C GLU A 281 16.16 0.37 6.97
N GLU A 282 15.94 -0.37 5.90
CA GLU A 282 15.54 0.19 4.59
C GLU A 282 14.16 0.86 4.66
N LEU A 283 13.23 0.29 5.44
CA LEU A 283 11.92 0.84 5.66
C LEU A 283 11.97 2.14 6.47
N GLU A 284 12.79 2.20 7.53
CA GLU A 284 13.02 3.41 8.32
C GLU A 284 13.64 4.53 7.47
N ASP A 285 14.64 4.22 6.64
CA ASP A 285 15.23 5.17 5.69
C ASP A 285 14.19 5.66 4.67
N ALA A 286 13.39 4.73 4.10
CA ALA A 286 12.32 5.08 3.18
C ALA A 286 11.31 6.04 3.82
N TYR A 287 10.87 5.78 5.06
CA TYR A 287 9.92 6.68 5.74
C TYR A 287 10.51 8.04 6.11
N SER A 288 11.80 8.11 6.41
CA SER A 288 12.49 9.40 6.58
C SER A 288 12.36 10.24 5.29
N LYS A 289 12.62 9.65 4.14
CA LYS A 289 12.50 10.30 2.82
C LYS A 289 11.03 10.59 2.44
N ILE A 290 10.11 9.68 2.74
CA ILE A 290 8.68 9.85 2.50
C ILE A 290 8.13 11.05 3.29
N PHE A 291 8.50 11.22 4.55
CA PHE A 291 8.03 12.38 5.31
C PHE A 291 8.59 13.69 4.79
N MET A 292 9.83 13.71 4.27
CA MET A 292 10.35 14.87 3.53
C MET A 292 9.55 15.13 2.25
N PHE A 293 9.27 14.07 1.47
CA PHE A 293 8.43 14.16 0.28
C PHE A 293 7.03 14.72 0.59
N LEU A 294 6.37 14.24 1.66
CA LEU A 294 5.06 14.75 2.10
C LEU A 294 5.14 16.21 2.56
N ASP A 295 6.25 16.63 3.19
CA ASP A 295 6.47 18.00 3.58
C ASP A 295 6.67 18.92 2.38
N ASP A 296 7.27 18.44 1.29
CA ASP A 296 7.47 19.20 0.05
C ASP A 296 6.15 19.36 -0.74
N LEU A 297 5.21 18.41 -0.64
CA LEU A 297 3.91 18.50 -1.32
C LEU A 297 3.09 19.73 -0.89
N LYS A 298 3.22 20.19 0.34
CA LYS A 298 2.49 21.36 0.86
C LYS A 298 2.89 22.69 0.20
N ASN A 299 4.09 22.73 -0.41
CA ASN A 299 4.66 23.92 -1.00
C ASN A 299 4.37 24.02 -2.52
N LYS A 300 3.72 23.02 -3.05
CA LYS A 300 3.32 22.92 -4.47
C LYS A 300 1.82 23.03 -4.63
#